data_d26812cc89a7e48a23b085d30c9af9cd
#
_entry.id   d26812cc89a7e48a23b085d30c9af9cd
#
_cell.length_a   1.000
_cell.length_b   1.000
_cell.length_c   1.000
_cell.angle_alpha   90.00
_cell.angle_beta   90.00
_cell.angle_gamma   90.00
#
_symmetry.space_group_name_H-M   'P 1'
#
loop_
_entity.id
_entity.type
_entity.pdbx_description
1 polymer ?
#
loop_
_entity_poly.entity_id
_entity_poly.type
_entity_poly.pdbx_seq_one_letter_code
_entity_poly.pdbx_strand_id
1 'polypeptide(L)'
;KGQWCIELGGRDCSLQMHEQKLVEFSLTEELLEQTIAEYLEAGKNRQAETLQQDQVVLREMCKQAQGFGTALGLDNVSTFECIVEGDQHYFIEVNTRIQVEHRVTEMAYKLEFTNPEKHDDSFQVDSLVAAMFLVACYGKILPKPQRQLRNLSGMEVRIYATFQGLQPHAGGILHYW
;
A
#
# COMPACT_ATOMS: atom_id res chain seq x y z
N LYS A 1 -15.04 13.78 8.80
CA LYS A 1 -15.73 12.91 7.87
C LYS A 1 -15.57 13.48 6.47
N GLY A 2 -14.82 12.79 5.61
CA GLY A 2 -14.89 12.93 4.16
C GLY A 2 -14.42 14.22 3.50
N GLN A 3 -13.52 14.99 4.10
CA GLN A 3 -12.99 16.18 3.43
C GLN A 3 -11.96 15.85 2.34
N TRP A 4 -11.24 14.73 2.48
CA TRP A 4 -10.25 14.29 1.52
C TRP A 4 -10.02 12.78 1.62
N CYS A 5 -9.59 12.20 0.53
CA CYS A 5 -9.09 10.85 0.43
C CYS A 5 -7.80 10.89 -0.37
N ILE A 6 -6.80 10.14 0.07
CA ILE A 6 -5.54 9.96 -0.65
C ILE A 6 -5.25 8.47 -0.76
N GLU A 7 -4.56 8.08 -1.80
CA GLU A 7 -4.04 6.73 -1.98
C GLU A 7 -2.56 6.69 -1.60
N LEU A 8 -2.09 5.53 -1.19
CA LEU A 8 -0.71 5.29 -0.75
C LEU A 8 -0.06 4.15 -1.56
N GLY A 9 -0.35 4.10 -2.86
CA GLY A 9 0.12 3.07 -3.76
C GLY A 9 -0.54 1.72 -3.50
N GLY A 10 0.05 0.68 -4.05
CA GLY A 10 -0.40 -0.69 -3.93
C GLY A 10 0.58 -1.57 -3.15
N ARG A 11 0.13 -2.79 -2.91
CA ARG A 11 0.96 -3.91 -2.47
C ARG A 11 0.64 -5.11 -3.33
N ASP A 12 1.67 -5.79 -3.82
CA ASP A 12 1.51 -7.08 -4.45
C ASP A 12 1.55 -8.17 -3.38
N CYS A 13 0.45 -8.88 -3.23
CA CYS A 13 0.28 -9.99 -2.30
C CYS A 13 -0.11 -11.29 -3.01
N SER A 14 0.31 -11.45 -4.27
CA SER A 14 -0.05 -12.62 -5.10
C SER A 14 0.47 -13.93 -4.54
N LEU A 15 1.58 -13.91 -3.80
CA LEU A 15 2.15 -15.10 -3.20
C LEU A 15 1.44 -15.47 -1.90
N GLN A 16 0.50 -16.39 -2.00
CA GLN A 16 -0.37 -16.83 -0.90
C GLN A 16 -0.37 -18.35 -0.76
N MET A 17 -0.64 -18.83 0.44
CA MET A 17 -0.86 -20.25 0.74
C MET A 17 -1.98 -20.39 1.78
N HIS A 18 -2.98 -21.21 1.52
CA HIS A 18 -4.14 -21.42 2.39
C HIS A 18 -4.79 -20.09 2.82
N GLU A 19 -5.05 -19.19 1.87
CA GLU A 19 -5.64 -17.86 2.08
C GLU A 19 -4.80 -16.92 2.94
N GLN A 20 -3.54 -17.27 3.20
CA GLN A 20 -2.60 -16.45 3.95
C GLN A 20 -1.51 -15.88 3.03
N LYS A 21 -1.31 -14.59 3.12
CA LYS A 21 -0.26 -13.89 2.41
C LYS A 21 1.10 -14.32 2.93
N LEU A 22 1.99 -14.82 2.06
CA LEU A 22 3.35 -15.24 2.43
C LEU A 22 4.35 -14.12 2.24
N VAL A 23 4.23 -13.41 1.14
CA VAL A 23 5.11 -12.29 0.79
C VAL A 23 4.25 -11.16 0.26
N GLU A 24 4.53 -9.95 0.71
CA GLU A 24 3.97 -8.72 0.16
C GLU A 24 5.07 -7.74 -0.18
N PHE A 25 4.90 -7.06 -1.32
CA PHE A 25 5.81 -6.01 -1.78
C PHE A 25 5.07 -4.70 -1.91
N SER A 26 5.76 -3.59 -1.63
CA SER A 26 5.25 -2.27 -2.01
C SER A 26 5.26 -2.15 -3.54
N LEU A 27 4.17 -1.61 -4.08
CA LEU A 27 4.00 -1.33 -5.49
C LEU A 27 3.62 0.13 -5.65
N THR A 28 4.55 0.92 -6.21
CA THR A 28 4.37 2.36 -6.41
C THR A 28 4.60 2.72 -7.87
N GLU A 29 3.96 3.78 -8.35
CA GLU A 29 4.19 4.27 -9.72
C GLU A 29 5.65 4.60 -9.95
N GLU A 30 6.29 5.22 -8.97
CA GLU A 30 7.68 5.66 -9.04
C GLU A 30 8.66 4.48 -9.13
N LEU A 31 8.38 3.40 -8.37
CA LEU A 31 9.18 2.17 -8.46
C LEU A 31 9.05 1.51 -9.84
N LEU A 32 7.81 1.46 -10.37
CA LEU A 32 7.57 0.92 -11.71
C LEU A 32 8.27 1.75 -12.78
N GLU A 33 8.22 3.09 -12.71
CA GLU A 33 8.92 3.98 -13.64
C GLU A 33 10.42 3.72 -13.64
N GLN A 34 11.02 3.63 -12.46
CA GLN A 34 12.45 3.33 -12.32
C GLN A 34 12.79 1.97 -12.94
N THR A 35 12.03 0.92 -12.60
CA THR A 35 12.29 -0.44 -13.10
C THR A 35 12.08 -0.55 -14.61
N ILE A 36 11.08 0.15 -15.16
CA ILE A 36 10.84 0.24 -16.60
C ILE A 36 12.06 0.87 -17.30
N ALA A 37 12.59 1.98 -16.77
CA ALA A 37 13.76 2.63 -17.34
C ALA A 37 14.98 1.69 -17.33
N GLU A 38 15.25 1.02 -16.21
CA GLU A 38 16.34 0.04 -16.09
C GLU A 38 16.20 -1.11 -17.10
N TYR A 39 14.97 -1.62 -17.33
CA TYR A 39 14.73 -2.68 -18.29
C TYR A 39 14.93 -2.22 -19.73
N LEU A 40 14.51 -1.00 -20.09
CA LEU A 40 14.74 -0.43 -21.41
C LEU A 40 16.24 -0.21 -21.67
N GLU A 41 16.99 0.30 -20.72
CA GLU A 41 18.44 0.45 -20.81
C GLU A 41 19.16 -0.90 -20.97
N ALA A 42 18.64 -1.94 -20.32
CA ALA A 42 19.16 -3.31 -20.44
C ALA A 42 18.68 -4.06 -21.71
N GLY A 43 17.92 -3.42 -22.59
CA GLY A 43 17.35 -4.03 -23.79
C GLY A 43 16.24 -5.06 -23.52
N LYS A 44 15.68 -5.09 -22.33
CA LYS A 44 14.61 -6.02 -21.91
C LYS A 44 13.22 -5.46 -22.24
N ASN A 45 12.99 -5.16 -23.51
CA ASN A 45 11.79 -4.43 -23.99
C ASN A 45 10.48 -5.11 -23.59
N ARG A 46 10.40 -6.45 -23.71
CA ARG A 46 9.18 -7.19 -23.36
C ARG A 46 8.81 -7.05 -21.86
N GLN A 47 9.81 -7.11 -20.99
CA GLN A 47 9.59 -6.91 -19.54
C GLN A 47 9.17 -5.47 -19.23
N ALA A 48 9.78 -4.49 -19.91
CA ALA A 48 9.40 -3.10 -19.79
C ALA A 48 7.95 -2.86 -20.23
N GLU A 49 7.51 -3.44 -21.35
CA GLU A 49 6.14 -3.36 -21.83
C GLU A 49 5.14 -3.94 -20.82
N THR A 50 5.46 -5.09 -20.22
CA THR A 50 4.62 -5.69 -19.16
C THR A 50 4.47 -4.74 -17.98
N LEU A 51 5.58 -4.18 -17.46
CA LEU A 51 5.54 -3.26 -16.34
C LEU A 51 4.83 -1.93 -16.67
N GLN A 52 4.91 -1.46 -17.92
CA GLN A 52 4.13 -0.30 -18.36
C GLN A 52 2.63 -0.56 -18.28
N GLN A 53 2.21 -1.77 -18.65
CA GLN A 53 0.82 -2.20 -18.50
C GLN A 53 0.41 -2.27 -17.04
N ASP A 54 1.22 -2.89 -16.19
CA ASP A 54 0.99 -2.97 -14.75
C ASP A 54 0.88 -1.58 -14.11
N GLN A 55 1.68 -0.61 -14.56
CA GLN A 55 1.63 0.77 -14.09
C GLN A 55 0.28 1.44 -14.43
N VAL A 56 -0.24 1.20 -15.63
CA VAL A 56 -1.55 1.73 -16.03
C VAL A 56 -2.66 1.14 -15.16
N VAL A 57 -2.62 -0.18 -14.92
CA VAL A 57 -3.59 -0.88 -14.07
C VAL A 57 -3.51 -0.35 -12.63
N LEU A 58 -2.31 -0.22 -12.05
CA LEU A 58 -2.11 0.32 -10.71
C LEU A 58 -2.70 1.72 -10.58
N ARG A 59 -2.43 2.60 -11.55
CA ARG A 59 -2.96 3.96 -11.55
C ARG A 59 -4.48 4.02 -11.55
N GLU A 60 -5.11 3.17 -12.35
CA GLU A 60 -6.57 3.09 -12.41
C GLU A 60 -7.15 2.51 -11.11
N MET A 61 -6.54 1.47 -10.54
CA MET A 61 -6.93 0.92 -9.23
C MET A 61 -6.85 1.98 -8.12
N CYS A 62 -5.76 2.72 -8.05
CA CYS A 62 -5.57 3.81 -7.07
C CYS A 62 -6.63 4.90 -7.22
N LYS A 63 -6.92 5.32 -8.45
CA LYS A 63 -7.96 6.30 -8.75
C LYS A 63 -9.35 5.81 -8.35
N GLN A 64 -9.68 4.56 -8.66
CA GLN A 64 -10.97 3.96 -8.28
C GLN A 64 -11.08 3.80 -6.76
N ALA A 65 -10.04 3.31 -6.08
CA ALA A 65 -10.04 3.19 -4.63
C ALA A 65 -10.26 4.55 -3.94
N GLN A 66 -9.61 5.61 -4.43
CA GLN A 66 -9.79 6.96 -3.93
C GLN A 66 -11.23 7.48 -4.17
N GLY A 67 -11.78 7.22 -5.36
CA GLY A 67 -13.17 7.56 -5.70
C GLY A 67 -14.17 6.82 -4.81
N PHE A 68 -13.97 5.51 -4.62
CA PHE A 68 -14.80 4.68 -3.73
C PHE A 68 -14.72 5.15 -2.28
N GLY A 69 -13.50 5.36 -1.77
CA GLY A 69 -13.28 5.85 -0.40
C GLY A 69 -14.02 7.17 -0.15
N THR A 70 -13.98 8.07 -1.12
CA THR A 70 -14.71 9.35 -1.07
C THR A 70 -16.22 9.14 -1.09
N ALA A 71 -16.72 8.33 -2.03
CA ALA A 71 -18.15 8.08 -2.20
C ALA A 71 -18.80 7.38 -1.00
N LEU A 72 -18.09 6.43 -0.40
CA LEU A 72 -18.52 5.71 0.79
C LEU A 72 -18.34 6.52 2.08
N GLY A 73 -17.63 7.63 2.03
CA GLY A 73 -17.32 8.45 3.20
C GLY A 73 -16.45 7.71 4.21
N LEU A 74 -15.50 6.91 3.74
CA LEU A 74 -14.54 6.25 4.61
C LEU A 74 -13.76 7.32 5.39
N ASP A 75 -13.63 7.12 6.68
CA ASP A 75 -13.09 8.14 7.59
C ASP A 75 -11.78 7.73 8.24
N ASN A 76 -11.15 6.66 7.76
CA ASN A 76 -9.87 6.20 8.25
C ASN A 76 -9.12 5.35 7.19
N VAL A 77 -8.03 4.70 7.60
CA VAL A 77 -7.22 3.82 6.74
C VAL A 77 -8.06 2.63 6.27
N SER A 78 -8.03 2.38 4.98
CA SER A 78 -8.73 1.27 4.35
C SER A 78 -7.88 0.68 3.24
N THR A 79 -8.04 -0.62 2.98
CA THR A 79 -7.37 -1.33 1.90
C THR A 79 -8.41 -1.93 0.96
N PHE A 80 -8.26 -1.67 -0.33
CA PHE A 80 -9.07 -2.26 -1.39
C PHE A 80 -8.30 -3.44 -1.97
N GLU A 81 -8.90 -4.62 -1.95
CA GLU A 81 -8.30 -5.83 -2.51
C GLU A 81 -8.89 -6.11 -3.90
N CYS A 82 -8.00 -6.38 -4.85
CA CYS A 82 -8.35 -6.65 -6.23
C CYS A 82 -7.56 -7.85 -6.76
N ILE A 83 -8.13 -8.58 -7.71
CA ILE A 83 -7.40 -9.50 -8.58
C ILE A 83 -7.05 -8.75 -9.86
N VAL A 84 -5.82 -8.90 -10.32
CA VAL A 84 -5.35 -8.36 -11.60
C VAL A 84 -5.12 -9.51 -12.58
N GLU A 85 -5.67 -9.37 -13.77
CA GLU A 85 -5.48 -10.31 -14.88
C GLU A 85 -5.20 -9.53 -16.16
N GLY A 86 -3.94 -9.53 -16.60
CA GLY A 86 -3.51 -8.74 -17.75
C GLY A 86 -3.70 -7.24 -17.52
N ASP A 87 -4.51 -6.60 -18.35
CA ASP A 87 -4.84 -5.18 -18.27
C ASP A 87 -6.12 -4.87 -17.47
N GLN A 88 -6.73 -5.88 -16.87
CA GLN A 88 -7.96 -5.77 -16.12
C GLN A 88 -7.72 -5.98 -14.62
N HIS A 89 -8.54 -5.34 -13.81
CA HIS A 89 -8.60 -5.61 -12.38
C HIS A 89 -10.03 -5.77 -11.91
N TYR A 90 -10.20 -6.62 -10.90
CA TYR A 90 -11.51 -6.98 -10.36
C TYR A 90 -11.50 -6.75 -8.87
N PHE A 91 -12.40 -5.88 -8.40
CA PHE A 91 -12.57 -5.62 -6.97
C PHE A 91 -13.10 -6.86 -6.25
N ILE A 92 -12.49 -7.18 -5.11
CA ILE A 92 -12.90 -8.29 -4.23
C ILE A 92 -13.58 -7.73 -2.99
N GLU A 93 -12.83 -6.95 -2.19
CA GLU A 93 -13.31 -6.45 -0.91
C GLU A 93 -12.61 -5.17 -0.47
N VAL A 94 -13.20 -4.49 0.51
CA VAL A 94 -12.56 -3.40 1.24
C VAL A 94 -12.41 -3.73 2.71
N ASN A 95 -11.20 -3.65 3.20
CA ASN A 95 -10.87 -3.78 4.62
C ASN A 95 -10.81 -2.38 5.24
N THR A 96 -11.82 -2.00 6.00
CA THR A 96 -11.92 -0.67 6.65
C THR A 96 -11.17 -0.62 7.98
N ARG A 97 -10.01 -1.20 8.02
CA ARG A 97 -9.11 -1.30 9.19
C ARG A 97 -7.66 -1.33 8.73
N ILE A 98 -6.77 -1.09 9.67
CA ILE A 98 -5.35 -1.35 9.43
C ILE A 98 -5.11 -2.85 9.25
N GLN A 99 -4.21 -3.21 8.36
CA GLN A 99 -3.77 -4.58 8.12
C GLN A 99 -2.43 -4.85 8.79
N VAL A 100 -2.08 -6.12 9.00
CA VAL A 100 -0.80 -6.52 9.62
C VAL A 100 0.37 -5.97 8.83
N GLU A 101 0.27 -6.05 7.50
CA GLU A 101 1.27 -5.66 6.51
C GLU A 101 1.35 -4.15 6.21
N HIS A 102 0.71 -3.30 7.01
CA HIS A 102 0.73 -1.84 6.83
C HIS A 102 2.14 -1.23 6.78
N ARG A 103 3.11 -1.89 7.41
CA ARG A 103 4.52 -1.47 7.39
C ARG A 103 5.12 -1.44 5.99
N VAL A 104 4.66 -2.30 5.09
CA VAL A 104 5.09 -2.29 3.68
C VAL A 104 4.76 -0.94 3.03
N THR A 105 3.56 -0.42 3.27
CA THR A 105 3.17 0.92 2.80
C THR A 105 3.97 2.04 3.48
N GLU A 106 4.21 1.94 4.80
CA GLU A 106 5.00 2.91 5.56
C GLU A 106 6.47 2.97 5.10
N MET A 107 7.00 1.89 4.55
CA MET A 107 8.35 1.90 3.98
C MET A 107 8.41 2.67 2.66
N ALA A 108 7.34 2.67 1.87
CA ALA A 108 7.28 3.39 0.60
C ALA A 108 6.95 4.88 0.77
N TYR A 109 6.03 5.21 1.67
CA TYR A 109 5.50 6.56 1.82
C TYR A 109 5.45 7.04 3.27
N LYS A 110 5.55 8.36 3.42
CA LYS A 110 5.18 9.12 4.61
C LYS A 110 4.18 10.19 4.22
N LEU A 111 3.48 10.74 5.20
CA LEU A 111 2.51 11.81 5.02
C LEU A 111 3.09 13.13 5.52
N GLU A 112 2.94 14.18 4.73
CA GLU A 112 3.28 15.54 5.12
C GLU A 112 2.01 16.38 5.20
N PHE A 113 1.75 16.93 6.37
CA PHE A 113 0.66 17.86 6.64
C PHE A 113 1.23 19.28 6.69
N THR A 114 0.75 20.14 5.82
CA THR A 114 1.18 21.53 5.74
C THR A 114 0.04 22.47 6.10
N ASN A 115 0.29 23.44 6.95
CA ASN A 115 -0.66 24.46 7.30
C ASN A 115 -0.98 25.32 6.05
N PRO A 116 -2.26 25.37 5.59
CA PRO A 116 -2.61 26.11 4.39
C PRO A 116 -2.38 27.63 4.50
N GLU A 117 -2.34 28.17 5.72
CA GLU A 117 -2.13 29.59 5.98
C GLU A 117 -0.63 29.94 6.20
N LYS A 118 0.18 28.93 6.56
CA LYS A 118 1.61 29.06 6.83
C LYS A 118 2.35 27.88 6.24
N HIS A 119 2.81 28.03 5.00
CA HIS A 119 3.48 26.92 4.29
C HIS A 119 4.76 26.40 4.95
N ASP A 120 5.41 27.22 5.79
CA ASP A 120 6.60 26.81 6.57
C ASP A 120 6.24 26.01 7.82
N ASP A 121 4.95 25.91 8.16
CA ASP A 121 4.44 25.14 9.30
C ASP A 121 3.91 23.81 8.80
N SER A 122 4.79 22.82 8.76
CA SER A 122 4.47 21.45 8.34
C SER A 122 5.02 20.42 9.32
N PHE A 123 4.40 19.26 9.36
CA PHE A 123 4.89 18.10 10.10
C PHE A 123 4.70 16.82 9.29
N GLN A 124 5.57 15.85 9.55
CA GLN A 124 5.56 14.56 8.87
C GLN A 124 5.05 13.45 9.80
N VAL A 125 4.35 12.50 9.21
CA VAL A 125 3.83 11.31 9.87
C VAL A 125 4.32 10.08 9.13
N ASP A 126 5.10 9.27 9.83
CA ASP A 126 5.77 8.09 9.30
C ASP A 126 4.97 6.81 9.52
N SER A 127 4.03 6.82 10.44
CA SER A 127 3.24 5.66 10.85
C SER A 127 1.77 5.83 10.47
N LEU A 128 1.20 4.84 9.82
CA LEU A 128 -0.24 4.80 9.53
C LEU A 128 -1.07 4.74 10.80
N VAL A 129 -0.57 4.09 11.85
CA VAL A 129 -1.24 4.07 13.15
C VAL A 129 -1.32 5.49 13.73
N ALA A 130 -0.22 6.26 13.68
CA ALA A 130 -0.23 7.66 14.10
C ALA A 130 -1.16 8.51 13.23
N ALA A 131 -1.18 8.29 11.91
CA ALA A 131 -2.11 8.95 11.01
C ALA A 131 -3.58 8.66 11.36
N MET A 132 -3.90 7.41 11.72
CA MET A 132 -5.24 7.01 12.17
C MET A 132 -5.67 7.80 13.41
N PHE A 133 -4.80 7.93 14.41
CA PHE A 133 -5.08 8.72 15.62
C PHE A 133 -5.28 10.21 15.27
N LEU A 134 -4.45 10.77 14.43
CA LEU A 134 -4.59 12.16 13.98
C LEU A 134 -5.93 12.40 13.28
N VAL A 135 -6.30 11.51 12.35
CA VAL A 135 -7.59 11.59 11.65
C VAL A 135 -8.75 11.43 12.62
N ALA A 136 -8.68 10.51 13.58
CA ALA A 136 -9.73 10.31 14.57
C ALA A 136 -9.91 11.54 15.48
N CYS A 137 -8.81 12.15 15.93
CA CYS A 137 -8.84 13.28 16.85
C CYS A 137 -9.11 14.62 16.13
N TYR A 138 -8.54 14.83 14.95
CA TYR A 138 -8.45 16.13 14.30
C TYR A 138 -8.98 16.13 12.86
N GLY A 139 -9.55 15.05 12.35
CA GLY A 139 -9.88 14.87 10.94
C GLY A 139 -10.75 15.96 10.32
N LYS A 140 -11.51 16.72 11.16
CA LYS A 140 -12.33 17.85 10.68
C LYS A 140 -11.52 19.10 10.33
N ILE A 141 -10.33 19.24 10.92
CA ILE A 141 -9.48 20.41 10.78
C ILE A 141 -8.12 20.10 10.14
N LEU A 142 -7.78 18.81 10.04
CA LEU A 142 -6.56 18.40 9.38
C LEU A 142 -6.60 18.75 7.90
N PRO A 143 -5.57 19.46 7.38
CA PRO A 143 -5.44 19.67 5.95
C PRO A 143 -5.23 18.34 5.23
N LYS A 144 -5.51 18.30 3.93
CA LYS A 144 -5.18 17.14 3.10
C LYS A 144 -3.67 16.97 3.07
N PRO A 145 -3.14 15.82 3.51
CA PRO A 145 -1.70 15.60 3.46
C PRO A 145 -1.22 15.35 2.03
N GLN A 146 0.05 15.59 1.82
CA GLN A 146 0.78 15.12 0.65
C GLN A 146 1.50 13.82 1.00
N ARG A 147 1.42 12.83 0.11
CA ARG A 147 2.27 11.65 0.24
C ARG A 147 3.68 12.00 -0.24
N GLN A 148 4.66 11.61 0.53
CA GLN A 148 6.08 11.79 0.23
C GLN A 148 6.73 10.43 0.05
N LEU A 149 7.35 10.20 -1.11
CA LEU A 149 8.08 8.97 -1.37
C LEU A 149 9.34 8.91 -0.50
N ARG A 150 9.62 7.73 0.05
CA ARG A 150 10.83 7.49 0.87
C ARG A 150 12.02 6.97 0.07
N ASN A 151 11.85 6.70 -1.23
CA ASN A 151 12.86 6.02 -2.07
C ASN A 151 13.28 4.65 -1.51
N LEU A 152 12.35 3.95 -0.88
CA LEU A 152 12.52 2.62 -0.33
C LEU A 152 11.43 1.70 -0.87
N SER A 153 11.79 0.45 -1.11
CA SER A 153 10.83 -0.62 -1.36
C SER A 153 10.59 -1.40 -0.08
N GLY A 154 9.33 -1.64 0.25
CA GLY A 154 8.93 -2.45 1.39
C GLY A 154 8.69 -3.90 0.97
N MET A 155 9.13 -4.83 1.81
CA MET A 155 8.78 -6.24 1.69
C MET A 155 8.46 -6.80 3.06
N GLU A 156 7.35 -7.53 3.16
CA GLU A 156 7.00 -8.35 4.32
C GLU A 156 7.04 -9.81 3.92
N VAL A 157 7.67 -10.62 4.77
CA VAL A 157 7.67 -12.08 4.65
C VAL A 157 7.08 -12.66 5.92
N ARG A 158 6.03 -13.46 5.77
CA ARG A 158 5.39 -14.15 6.91
C ARG A 158 5.95 -15.55 7.08
N ILE A 159 6.40 -15.84 8.29
CA ILE A 159 6.89 -17.15 8.67
C ILE A 159 5.83 -17.83 9.51
N TYR A 160 5.39 -19.00 9.06
CA TYR A 160 4.40 -19.81 9.76
C TYR A 160 5.04 -21.05 10.35
N ALA A 161 4.80 -21.30 11.63
CA ALA A 161 5.09 -22.61 12.20
C ALA A 161 4.06 -23.62 11.70
N THR A 162 4.54 -24.74 11.16
CA THR A 162 3.68 -25.79 10.63
C THR A 162 4.12 -27.16 11.10
N PHE A 163 3.15 -28.09 11.22
CA PHE A 163 3.42 -29.52 11.30
C PHE A 163 3.78 -30.12 9.93
N GLN A 164 4.07 -31.41 9.89
CA GLN A 164 4.18 -32.14 8.64
C GLN A 164 2.91 -31.97 7.80
N GLY A 165 3.08 -31.79 6.49
CA GLY A 165 1.99 -31.54 5.56
C GLY A 165 1.48 -30.08 5.58
N LEU A 166 2.29 -29.15 6.08
CA LEU A 166 2.01 -27.71 6.09
C LEU A 166 0.74 -27.30 6.87
N GLN A 167 0.28 -28.15 7.79
CA GLN A 167 -0.83 -27.79 8.68
C GLN A 167 -0.35 -26.74 9.70
N PRO A 168 -1.14 -25.67 9.95
CA PRO A 168 -0.79 -24.66 10.93
C PRO A 168 -0.50 -25.26 12.30
N HIS A 169 0.59 -24.80 12.92
CA HIS A 169 0.94 -25.19 14.29
C HIS A 169 0.74 -24.02 15.23
N ALA A 170 -0.10 -24.20 16.23
CA ALA A 170 -0.30 -23.24 17.30
C ALA A 170 0.57 -23.57 18.51
N GLY A 171 1.47 -22.67 18.87
CA GLY A 171 2.38 -22.79 20.02
C GLY A 171 3.82 -23.10 19.61
N GLY A 172 4.68 -23.21 20.61
CA GLY A 172 6.11 -23.39 20.42
C GLY A 172 6.91 -22.15 20.83
N ILE A 173 8.22 -22.32 20.91
CA ILE A 173 9.18 -21.26 21.25
C ILE A 173 10.18 -21.14 20.10
N LEU A 174 10.34 -19.94 19.59
CA LEU A 174 11.42 -19.59 18.68
C LEU A 174 12.67 -19.27 19.53
N HIS A 175 13.65 -20.14 19.48
CA HIS A 175 14.89 -19.97 20.26
C HIS A 175 15.86 -18.97 19.62
N TYR A 176 15.77 -18.77 18.32
CA TYR A 176 16.61 -17.86 17.54
C TYR A 176 15.75 -17.15 16.50
N TRP A 177 16.04 -15.86 16.36
CA TRP A 177 15.40 -15.00 15.37
C TRP A 177 16.46 -14.13 14.69
#